data_5a5cc7e95d4e060302548e1780e16709
#
_entry.id   5a5cc7e95d4e060302548e1780e16709
#
_cell.length_a   1.000
_cell.length_b   1.000
_cell.length_c   1.000
_cell.angle_alpha   90.00
_cell.angle_beta   90.00
_cell.angle_gamma   90.00
#
_symmetry.space_group_name_H-M   'P 1'
#
loop_
_entity.id
_entity.type
_entity.pdbx_description
1 polymer ?
#
loop_
_entity_poly.entity_id
_entity_poly.type
_entity_poly.pdbx_seq_one_letter_code
_entity_poly.pdbx_strand_id
1 'polypeptide(L)'
;TLDEALTAAERLEYPVLLRPSYVIGGQNMTIAYTDDDVKQYMAIILAQGIENPVLVDKYMMGTELEVDCISDGEDVLIPGIMEHIERAGVHSGDSIAVYPPYNLNDMMLEKICDVSQKLALELGTQGLVNIQYLIYHNELYVIEVNPRASRTIPYISKVTGVPMVELATKIMVDQKLKDLGFGTGLYKTPPYVAVKVPVFSFEKLNDVNSKLGPEMKSTGEVLGVGKNLVEALFKGLVSAGFKTDFHSKDEHGVLITVTKQDRFEIVGLAKKLDDLGAKIWATPETAKAIESLGIKVNVVNKLREDNSIMDLVESGQLDYIVYTGKSDKKSIADYIKLHNRANQLGIATITSLDTANAVADIIASRYKETNTELVDINFMRKEKGILKFSKMQGTGDDYIFFNNQCGIITCPESFAIEFCDRHKGIGGDGIVLIEESKIANAKMRVFNLDGSEGKMAGNSIRCVGKFLYDNDIVKKDKITIETASGVKVLRLFTRDGKVSSVKVSMGKAELNAANIPVLIDSEKAINYPAEIGSKQYNITCCAVGNPHCVVFVDNVDPVSYTHLTLPT
;
A
#
# COMPACT_ATOMS: atom_id res chain seq x y z
N THR A 1 17.33 17.75 37.70
CA THR A 1 18.60 18.42 37.36
C THR A 1 19.23 17.78 36.11
N LEU A 2 20.23 18.46 35.51
CA LEU A 2 20.97 17.91 34.38
C LEU A 2 21.71 16.62 34.76
N ASP A 3 22.35 16.59 35.91
CA ASP A 3 23.13 15.44 36.35
C ASP A 3 22.24 14.22 36.61
N GLU A 4 21.04 14.41 37.16
CA GLU A 4 20.05 13.35 37.34
C GLU A 4 19.56 12.82 35.99
N ALA A 5 19.32 13.69 34.99
CA ALA A 5 18.90 13.30 33.66
C ALA A 5 19.99 12.47 32.92
N LEU A 6 21.27 12.89 33.02
CA LEU A 6 22.40 12.16 32.48
C LEU A 6 22.58 10.79 33.16
N THR A 7 22.49 10.75 34.49
CA THR A 7 22.57 9.47 35.23
C THR A 7 21.42 8.52 34.86
N ALA A 8 20.21 9.05 34.69
CA ALA A 8 19.06 8.25 34.25
C ALA A 8 19.25 7.74 32.83
N ALA A 9 19.74 8.57 31.91
CA ALA A 9 20.02 8.19 30.52
C ALA A 9 21.10 7.11 30.44
N GLU A 10 22.18 7.22 31.19
CA GLU A 10 23.23 6.20 31.27
C GLU A 10 22.69 4.86 31.79
N ARG A 11 21.86 4.88 32.85
CA ARG A 11 21.24 3.68 33.40
C ARG A 11 20.29 2.99 32.46
N LEU A 12 19.52 3.77 31.67
CA LEU A 12 18.56 3.25 30.69
C LEU A 12 19.23 2.83 29.40
N GLU A 13 20.46 3.24 29.15
CA GLU A 13 21.18 3.14 27.90
C GLU A 13 20.50 3.89 26.73
N TYR A 14 21.29 4.54 25.90
CA TYR A 14 20.76 5.28 24.74
C TYR A 14 20.15 4.33 23.68
N PRO A 15 19.14 4.78 22.92
CA PRO A 15 18.48 6.08 22.99
C PRO A 15 17.45 6.17 24.12
N VAL A 16 17.21 7.41 24.61
CA VAL A 16 16.21 7.70 25.64
C VAL A 16 15.23 8.77 25.15
N LEU A 17 14.00 8.70 25.64
CA LEU A 17 12.96 9.69 25.41
C LEU A 17 12.90 10.65 26.61
N LEU A 18 13.05 11.94 26.33
CA LEU A 18 12.95 13.00 27.32
C LEU A 18 11.60 13.71 27.16
N ARG A 19 10.85 13.85 28.23
CA ARG A 19 9.55 14.53 28.20
C ARG A 19 9.27 15.29 29.50
N PRO A 20 8.66 16.48 29.45
CA PRO A 20 8.14 17.16 30.65
C PRO A 20 7.00 16.32 31.26
N SER A 21 6.80 16.44 32.61
CA SER A 21 5.77 15.65 33.30
C SER A 21 4.34 15.95 32.87
N TYR A 22 4.06 17.17 32.44
CA TYR A 22 2.74 17.60 31.99
C TYR A 22 2.82 18.09 30.54
N VAL A 23 2.52 17.19 29.61
CA VAL A 23 2.63 17.44 28.16
C VAL A 23 1.28 17.27 27.49
N ILE A 24 0.94 18.17 26.56
CA ILE A 24 -0.21 18.05 25.67
C ILE A 24 0.31 17.96 24.25
N GLY A 25 -0.07 16.90 23.52
CA GLY A 25 0.30 16.70 22.11
C GLY A 25 1.80 16.52 21.86
N GLY A 26 2.55 15.96 22.83
CA GLY A 26 3.97 15.69 22.69
C GLY A 26 4.90 16.91 22.69
N GLN A 27 4.39 18.09 23.05
CA GLN A 27 5.17 19.33 23.05
C GLN A 27 6.42 19.21 23.91
N ASN A 28 7.57 19.67 23.40
CA ASN A 28 8.87 19.58 24.06
C ASN A 28 9.34 18.14 24.38
N MET A 29 8.84 17.13 23.69
CA MET A 29 9.40 15.78 23.77
C MET A 29 10.56 15.63 22.77
N THR A 30 11.61 14.91 23.17
CA THR A 30 12.80 14.70 22.33
C THR A 30 13.40 13.32 22.56
N ILE A 31 13.81 12.66 21.48
CA ILE A 31 14.60 11.43 21.54
C ILE A 31 16.08 11.85 21.57
N ALA A 32 16.79 11.46 22.64
CA ALA A 32 18.21 11.72 22.81
C ALA A 32 19.01 10.44 22.56
N TYR A 33 20.06 10.57 21.77
CA TYR A 33 20.96 9.49 21.39
C TYR A 33 22.34 9.61 22.06
N THR A 34 22.61 10.78 22.62
CA THR A 34 23.90 11.10 23.25
C THR A 34 23.71 12.00 24.47
N ASP A 35 24.73 12.08 25.33
CA ASP A 35 24.76 13.02 26.44
C ASP A 35 24.59 14.48 25.99
N ASP A 36 25.11 14.83 24.83
CA ASP A 36 25.01 16.20 24.31
C ASP A 36 23.56 16.54 23.91
N ASP A 37 22.78 15.57 23.42
CA ASP A 37 21.36 15.76 23.15
C ASP A 37 20.60 16.02 24.48
N VAL A 38 20.91 15.27 25.55
CA VAL A 38 20.34 15.47 26.87
C VAL A 38 20.68 16.86 27.41
N LYS A 39 21.95 17.29 27.31
CA LYS A 39 22.40 18.64 27.76
C LYS A 39 21.65 19.75 27.01
N GLN A 40 21.51 19.61 25.68
CA GLN A 40 20.79 20.60 24.86
C GLN A 40 19.31 20.67 25.26
N TYR A 41 18.67 19.52 25.44
CA TYR A 41 17.28 19.45 25.85
C TYR A 41 17.07 20.12 27.24
N MET A 42 17.85 19.72 28.21
CA MET A 42 17.77 20.28 29.57
C MET A 42 17.99 21.79 29.59
N ALA A 43 18.92 22.30 28.77
CA ALA A 43 19.14 23.75 28.64
C ALA A 43 17.89 24.47 28.07
N ILE A 44 17.16 23.87 27.12
CA ILE A 44 15.93 24.45 26.59
C ILE A 44 14.82 24.47 27.67
N ILE A 45 14.61 23.35 28.36
CA ILE A 45 13.59 23.22 29.42
C ILE A 45 13.83 24.22 30.54
N LEU A 46 15.08 24.36 31.02
CA LEU A 46 15.46 25.31 32.04
C LEU A 46 15.28 26.77 31.58
N ALA A 47 15.60 27.07 30.31
CA ALA A 47 15.42 28.41 29.76
C ALA A 47 13.94 28.81 29.59
N GLN A 48 13.04 27.83 29.46
CA GLN A 48 11.60 28.05 29.41
C GLN A 48 10.94 28.18 30.79
N GLY A 49 11.70 28.04 31.87
CA GLY A 49 11.19 28.12 33.23
C GLY A 49 10.24 26.99 33.61
N ILE A 50 10.38 25.83 32.99
CA ILE A 50 9.59 24.65 33.32
C ILE A 50 10.12 24.05 34.60
N GLU A 51 9.36 24.18 35.70
CA GLU A 51 9.73 23.70 37.03
C GLU A 51 9.36 22.23 37.29
N ASN A 52 8.53 21.65 36.40
CA ASN A 52 8.08 20.27 36.54
C ASN A 52 9.22 19.28 36.26
N PRO A 53 9.24 18.11 36.93
CA PRO A 53 10.21 17.06 36.66
C PRO A 53 10.20 16.63 35.21
N VAL A 54 11.38 16.38 34.66
CA VAL A 54 11.56 15.74 33.34
C VAL A 54 11.56 14.23 33.53
N LEU A 55 10.73 13.52 32.76
CA LEU A 55 10.75 12.07 32.67
C LEU A 55 11.81 11.65 31.67
N VAL A 56 12.56 10.61 32.01
CA VAL A 56 13.56 9.98 31.14
C VAL A 56 13.17 8.53 30.98
N ASP A 57 12.66 8.17 29.81
CA ASP A 57 12.20 6.82 29.49
C ASP A 57 13.15 6.14 28.51
N LYS A 58 13.27 4.81 28.57
CA LYS A 58 13.94 4.04 27.51
C LYS A 58 13.18 4.23 26.21
N TYR A 59 13.86 4.70 25.17
CA TYR A 59 13.24 4.74 23.84
C TYR A 59 13.34 3.36 23.17
N MET A 60 12.19 2.81 22.82
CA MET A 60 12.06 1.51 22.16
C MET A 60 11.45 1.72 20.78
N MET A 61 12.22 1.44 19.73
CA MET A 61 11.79 1.58 18.34
C MET A 61 10.98 0.35 17.90
N GLY A 62 9.76 0.25 18.38
CA GLY A 62 8.85 -0.85 18.10
C GLY A 62 7.61 -0.42 17.31
N THR A 63 6.71 -1.36 17.09
CA THR A 63 5.40 -1.13 16.46
C THR A 63 4.46 -0.48 17.45
N GLU A 64 3.92 0.68 17.13
CA GLU A 64 2.95 1.38 17.95
C GLU A 64 1.51 1.01 17.55
N LEU A 65 0.65 0.89 18.56
CA LEU A 65 -0.75 0.51 18.40
C LEU A 65 -1.63 1.45 19.20
N GLU A 66 -2.84 1.63 18.72
CA GLU A 66 -3.86 2.43 19.38
C GLU A 66 -5.16 1.64 19.49
N VAL A 67 -5.76 1.64 20.68
CA VAL A 67 -7.01 0.95 20.98
C VAL A 67 -7.98 1.94 21.62
N ASP A 68 -9.12 2.13 20.99
CA ASP A 68 -10.23 2.87 21.56
C ASP A 68 -11.28 1.88 22.10
N CYS A 69 -11.59 2.00 23.40
CA CYS A 69 -12.54 1.15 24.10
C CYS A 69 -13.75 1.94 24.58
N ILE A 70 -14.84 1.21 24.83
CA ILE A 70 -16.00 1.71 25.56
C ILE A 70 -16.18 0.81 26.77
N SER A 71 -16.25 1.38 27.97
CA SER A 71 -16.46 0.65 29.24
C SER A 71 -17.70 1.17 29.96
N ASP A 72 -18.48 0.26 30.57
CA ASP A 72 -19.60 0.58 31.47
C ASP A 72 -19.26 0.32 32.95
N GLY A 73 -17.99 0.03 33.24
CA GLY A 73 -17.49 -0.30 34.57
C GLY A 73 -17.62 -1.80 34.95
N GLU A 74 -18.34 -2.60 34.15
CA GLU A 74 -18.48 -4.06 34.31
C GLU A 74 -17.96 -4.79 33.06
N ASP A 75 -18.27 -4.27 31.89
CA ASP A 75 -17.90 -4.82 30.58
C ASP A 75 -17.15 -3.79 29.74
N VAL A 76 -16.38 -4.29 28.75
CA VAL A 76 -15.63 -3.45 27.80
C VAL A 76 -15.91 -3.92 26.39
N LEU A 77 -16.22 -3.00 25.49
CA LEU A 77 -16.27 -3.21 24.05
C LEU A 77 -15.03 -2.58 23.39
N ILE A 78 -14.34 -3.35 22.57
CA ILE A 78 -13.19 -2.92 21.76
C ILE A 78 -13.63 -2.96 20.29
N PRO A 79 -14.02 -1.83 19.68
CA PRO A 79 -14.46 -1.78 18.28
C PRO A 79 -13.37 -2.20 17.31
N GLY A 80 -12.10 -1.90 17.61
CA GLY A 80 -10.97 -2.31 16.80
C GLY A 80 -9.63 -1.89 17.38
N ILE A 81 -8.59 -2.55 16.91
CA ILE A 81 -7.19 -2.28 17.21
C ILE A 81 -6.57 -1.71 15.97
N MET A 82 -5.86 -0.58 16.08
CA MET A 82 -5.19 0.10 14.99
C MET A 82 -3.68 -0.07 15.12
N GLU A 83 -3.01 -0.40 14.02
CA GLU A 83 -1.55 -0.53 13.94
C GLU A 83 -0.99 0.64 13.14
N HIS A 84 0.08 1.28 13.64
CA HIS A 84 0.74 2.37 12.93
C HIS A 84 1.74 1.84 11.89
N ILE A 85 1.83 2.52 10.76
CA ILE A 85 2.87 2.27 9.74
C ILE A 85 4.22 2.77 10.26
N GLU A 86 4.24 3.98 10.80
CA GLU A 86 5.44 4.56 11.41
C GLU A 86 5.71 3.92 12.77
N ARG A 87 6.97 3.57 13.00
CA ARG A 87 7.43 3.06 14.30
C ARG A 87 7.33 4.14 15.38
N ALA A 88 7.36 3.71 16.64
CA ALA A 88 7.31 4.57 17.80
C ALA A 88 8.29 5.75 17.70
N GLY A 89 7.86 6.90 18.20
CA GLY A 89 8.60 8.17 18.14
C GLY A 89 7.99 9.21 17.21
N VAL A 90 6.96 8.82 16.44
CA VAL A 90 6.06 9.73 15.72
C VAL A 90 4.76 9.83 16.50
N HIS A 91 4.22 11.03 16.69
CA HIS A 91 2.96 11.22 17.41
C HIS A 91 1.82 10.45 16.71
N SER A 92 0.96 9.79 17.48
CA SER A 92 -0.14 8.94 16.93
C SER A 92 -1.06 9.69 15.96
N GLY A 93 -1.29 10.99 16.18
CA GLY A 93 -2.03 11.86 15.27
C GLY A 93 -1.37 12.06 13.91
N ASP A 94 -0.04 11.94 13.85
CA ASP A 94 0.78 12.15 12.66
C ASP A 94 1.14 10.83 11.95
N SER A 95 0.81 9.69 12.56
CA SER A 95 1.05 8.37 11.99
C SER A 95 -0.11 7.90 11.13
N ILE A 96 0.22 7.11 10.11
CA ILE A 96 -0.76 6.37 9.32
C ILE A 96 -1.23 5.18 10.18
N ALA A 97 -2.52 5.14 10.53
CA ALA A 97 -3.09 4.05 11.30
C ALA A 97 -3.88 3.11 10.40
N VAL A 98 -3.64 1.82 10.53
CA VAL A 98 -4.24 0.74 9.74
C VAL A 98 -5.23 -0.05 10.59
N TYR A 99 -6.41 -0.30 10.08
CA TYR A 99 -7.43 -1.16 10.67
C TYR A 99 -7.97 -2.17 9.63
N PRO A 100 -8.06 -3.46 9.95
CA PRO A 100 -7.50 -4.14 11.12
C PRO A 100 -5.96 -4.14 11.10
N PRO A 101 -5.31 -4.45 12.24
CA PRO A 101 -3.85 -4.57 12.28
C PRO A 101 -3.37 -5.64 11.30
N TYR A 102 -2.23 -5.43 10.68
CA TYR A 102 -1.75 -6.23 9.55
C TYR A 102 -0.54 -7.12 9.86
N ASN A 103 0.18 -6.84 10.97
CA ASN A 103 1.36 -7.61 11.40
C ASN A 103 1.16 -8.36 12.73
N LEU A 104 -0.04 -8.35 13.31
CA LEU A 104 -0.30 -8.99 14.59
C LEU A 104 -0.80 -10.41 14.42
N ASN A 105 -0.29 -11.32 15.25
CA ASN A 105 -0.84 -12.66 15.40
C ASN A 105 -1.97 -12.71 16.43
N ASP A 106 -2.77 -13.77 16.40
CA ASP A 106 -3.95 -13.93 17.27
C ASP A 106 -3.59 -13.87 18.77
N MET A 107 -2.45 -14.44 19.19
CA MET A 107 -2.00 -14.43 20.58
C MET A 107 -1.71 -13.00 21.07
N MET A 108 -1.13 -12.16 20.22
CA MET A 108 -0.87 -10.76 20.57
C MET A 108 -2.18 -9.95 20.60
N LEU A 109 -3.11 -10.23 19.70
CA LEU A 109 -4.45 -9.62 19.70
C LEU A 109 -5.21 -9.96 20.98
N GLU A 110 -5.21 -11.21 21.41
CA GLU A 110 -5.79 -11.63 22.67
C GLU A 110 -5.16 -10.92 23.87
N LYS A 111 -3.81 -10.85 23.91
CA LYS A 111 -3.07 -10.15 24.97
C LYS A 111 -3.45 -8.67 25.05
N ILE A 112 -3.56 -7.98 23.89
CA ILE A 112 -3.99 -6.57 23.83
C ILE A 112 -5.40 -6.42 24.35
N CYS A 113 -6.33 -7.29 23.95
CA CYS A 113 -7.72 -7.26 24.41
C CYS A 113 -7.81 -7.44 25.94
N ASP A 114 -7.12 -8.44 26.50
CA ASP A 114 -7.08 -8.71 27.94
C ASP A 114 -6.54 -7.52 28.74
N VAL A 115 -5.41 -6.94 28.28
CA VAL A 115 -4.80 -5.79 28.94
C VAL A 115 -5.71 -4.57 28.85
N SER A 116 -6.33 -4.32 27.68
CA SER A 116 -7.25 -3.19 27.46
C SER A 116 -8.46 -3.28 28.39
N GLN A 117 -9.06 -4.49 28.51
CA GLN A 117 -10.20 -4.71 29.42
C GLN A 117 -9.80 -4.47 30.88
N LYS A 118 -8.68 -5.04 31.32
CA LYS A 118 -8.19 -4.85 32.70
C LYS A 118 -7.95 -3.37 33.00
N LEU A 119 -7.27 -2.65 32.11
CA LEU A 119 -6.98 -1.22 32.31
C LEU A 119 -8.26 -0.38 32.40
N ALA A 120 -9.23 -0.61 31.50
CA ALA A 120 -10.48 0.14 31.47
C ALA A 120 -11.32 -0.09 32.74
N LEU A 121 -11.38 -1.35 33.23
CA LEU A 121 -12.13 -1.72 34.42
C LEU A 121 -11.44 -1.25 35.71
N GLU A 122 -10.13 -1.46 35.87
CA GLU A 122 -9.38 -1.04 37.06
C GLU A 122 -9.35 0.48 37.24
N LEU A 123 -9.41 1.24 36.12
CA LEU A 123 -9.55 2.70 36.17
C LEU A 123 -10.98 3.15 36.50
N GLY A 124 -11.94 2.22 36.59
CA GLY A 124 -13.34 2.53 36.85
C GLY A 124 -13.98 3.41 35.77
N THR A 125 -13.52 3.32 34.54
CA THR A 125 -13.98 4.21 33.48
C THR A 125 -15.38 3.86 33.05
N GLN A 126 -16.24 4.87 32.95
CA GLN A 126 -17.57 4.79 32.34
C GLN A 126 -17.60 5.71 31.10
N GLY A 127 -17.57 5.12 29.90
CA GLY A 127 -17.47 5.83 28.63
C GLY A 127 -16.25 5.42 27.82
N LEU A 128 -15.58 6.38 27.20
CA LEU A 128 -14.47 6.15 26.25
C LEU A 128 -13.12 6.10 26.95
N VAL A 129 -12.29 5.16 26.52
CA VAL A 129 -10.88 5.01 26.93
C VAL A 129 -10.04 4.81 25.69
N ASN A 130 -8.99 5.60 25.56
CA ASN A 130 -7.95 5.43 24.55
C ASN A 130 -6.68 4.88 25.21
N ILE A 131 -6.12 3.84 24.66
CA ILE A 131 -4.92 3.18 25.15
C ILE A 131 -3.90 3.09 24.01
N GLN A 132 -2.70 3.56 24.28
CA GLN A 132 -1.57 3.47 23.36
C GLN A 132 -0.60 2.40 23.83
N TYR A 133 -0.23 1.52 22.89
CA TYR A 133 0.66 0.39 23.14
C TYR A 133 1.88 0.45 22.24
N LEU A 134 2.92 -0.23 22.69
CA LEU A 134 4.13 -0.49 21.95
C LEU A 134 4.44 -1.99 21.97
N ILE A 135 4.70 -2.58 20.81
CA ILE A 135 5.28 -3.92 20.73
C ILE A 135 6.78 -3.78 20.42
N TYR A 136 7.59 -4.28 21.33
CA TYR A 136 9.04 -4.30 21.17
C TYR A 136 9.61 -5.66 21.59
N HIS A 137 10.39 -6.29 20.72
CA HIS A 137 10.91 -7.66 20.90
C HIS A 137 9.82 -8.69 21.27
N ASN A 138 8.65 -8.57 20.62
CA ASN A 138 7.47 -9.44 20.85
C ASN A 138 6.85 -9.31 22.27
N GLU A 139 7.19 -8.26 23.00
CA GLU A 139 6.58 -7.91 24.27
C GLU A 139 5.69 -6.66 24.13
N LEU A 140 4.55 -6.69 24.84
CA LEU A 140 3.57 -5.61 24.85
C LEU A 140 3.86 -4.65 26.01
N TYR A 141 3.97 -3.37 25.69
CA TYR A 141 4.15 -2.28 26.64
C TYR A 141 2.99 -1.30 26.52
N VAL A 142 2.56 -0.72 27.64
CA VAL A 142 1.58 0.36 27.68
C VAL A 142 2.33 1.68 27.68
N ILE A 143 2.06 2.55 26.69
CA ILE A 143 2.64 3.90 26.62
C ILE A 143 1.83 4.83 27.51
N GLU A 144 0.51 4.90 27.27
CA GLU A 144 -0.40 5.74 28.06
C GLU A 144 -1.85 5.24 27.97
N VAL A 145 -2.64 5.64 28.97
CA VAL A 145 -4.08 5.40 29.03
C VAL A 145 -4.79 6.74 29.23
N ASN A 146 -5.70 7.05 28.34
CA ASN A 146 -6.46 8.30 28.31
C ASN A 146 -7.96 8.02 28.51
N PRO A 147 -8.55 8.23 29.71
CA PRO A 147 -9.98 8.02 29.96
C PRO A 147 -10.81 9.19 29.36
N ARG A 148 -10.79 9.31 28.09
CA ARG A 148 -11.46 10.35 27.28
C ARG A 148 -11.59 9.89 25.83
N ALA A 149 -12.38 10.63 25.03
CA ALA A 149 -12.40 10.48 23.58
C ALA A 149 -11.03 10.80 22.96
N SER A 150 -10.63 10.00 21.99
CA SER A 150 -9.45 10.22 21.13
C SER A 150 -9.85 10.86 19.80
N ARG A 151 -8.86 11.25 19.00
CA ARG A 151 -9.07 11.70 17.63
C ARG A 151 -9.47 10.57 16.69
N THR A 152 -9.11 9.33 16.99
CA THR A 152 -9.41 8.14 16.19
C THR A 152 -10.86 7.66 16.35
N ILE A 153 -11.61 8.15 17.34
CA ILE A 153 -13.02 7.78 17.54
C ILE A 153 -13.89 7.95 16.29
N PRO A 154 -13.87 9.08 15.55
CA PRO A 154 -14.67 9.22 14.33
C PRO A 154 -14.26 8.22 13.24
N TYR A 155 -12.96 7.96 13.11
CA TYR A 155 -12.40 6.99 12.17
C TYR A 155 -12.88 5.58 12.50
N ILE A 156 -12.59 5.09 13.72
CA ILE A 156 -12.92 3.72 14.11
C ILE A 156 -14.44 3.47 14.15
N SER A 157 -15.23 4.46 14.59
CA SER A 157 -16.69 4.39 14.55
C SER A 157 -17.19 4.21 13.12
N LYS A 158 -16.65 4.96 12.17
CA LYS A 158 -17.06 4.91 10.76
C LYS A 158 -16.71 3.57 10.11
N VAL A 159 -15.49 3.08 10.30
CA VAL A 159 -15.03 1.84 9.65
C VAL A 159 -15.60 0.58 10.29
N THR A 160 -15.86 0.56 11.59
CA THR A 160 -16.46 -0.60 12.27
C THR A 160 -17.98 -0.58 12.25
N GLY A 161 -18.59 0.61 12.13
CA GLY A 161 -20.03 0.80 12.27
C GLY A 161 -20.52 0.80 13.71
N VAL A 162 -19.60 0.82 14.68
CA VAL A 162 -19.93 0.97 16.10
C VAL A 162 -20.07 2.46 16.43
N PRO A 163 -21.25 2.96 16.82
CA PRO A 163 -21.47 4.37 17.09
C PRO A 163 -20.93 4.73 18.48
N MET A 164 -19.60 4.80 18.60
CA MET A 164 -18.89 4.87 19.88
C MET A 164 -19.34 6.02 20.78
N VAL A 165 -19.53 7.21 20.22
CA VAL A 165 -19.97 8.40 20.99
C VAL A 165 -21.37 8.21 21.52
N GLU A 166 -22.29 7.66 20.71
CA GLU A 166 -23.66 7.35 21.15
C GLU A 166 -23.68 6.32 22.27
N LEU A 167 -22.92 5.22 22.12
CA LEU A 167 -22.82 4.18 23.14
C LEU A 167 -22.24 4.71 24.45
N ALA A 168 -21.14 5.46 24.36
CA ALA A 168 -20.54 6.10 25.54
C ALA A 168 -21.51 7.04 26.25
N THR A 169 -22.28 7.85 25.49
CA THR A 169 -23.30 8.73 26.07
C THR A 169 -24.39 7.95 26.79
N LYS A 170 -24.87 6.83 26.21
CA LYS A 170 -25.85 5.94 26.86
C LYS A 170 -25.32 5.34 28.15
N ILE A 171 -24.05 4.93 28.16
CA ILE A 171 -23.39 4.40 29.36
C ILE A 171 -23.28 5.47 30.45
N MET A 172 -22.95 6.71 30.10
CA MET A 172 -22.88 7.82 31.05
C MET A 172 -24.24 8.16 31.69
N VAL A 173 -25.35 7.64 31.15
CA VAL A 173 -26.69 7.72 31.73
C VAL A 173 -27.17 6.33 32.19
N ASP A 174 -26.24 5.52 32.71
CA ASP A 174 -26.46 4.26 33.40
C ASP A 174 -27.00 3.08 32.54
N GLN A 175 -26.91 3.14 31.19
CA GLN A 175 -27.18 1.98 30.35
C GLN A 175 -26.00 1.03 30.32
N LYS A 176 -26.24 -0.28 30.22
CA LYS A 176 -25.19 -1.29 30.19
C LYS A 176 -24.87 -1.76 28.77
N LEU A 177 -23.57 -1.99 28.47
CA LEU A 177 -23.08 -2.43 27.15
C LEU A 177 -23.83 -3.64 26.60
N LYS A 178 -24.10 -4.65 27.46
CA LYS A 178 -24.83 -5.87 27.09
C LYS A 178 -26.23 -5.62 26.53
N ASP A 179 -26.86 -4.50 26.89
CA ASP A 179 -28.21 -4.13 26.47
C ASP A 179 -28.23 -3.28 25.20
N LEU A 180 -27.06 -2.80 24.72
CA LEU A 180 -26.92 -1.90 23.59
C LEU A 180 -26.77 -2.60 22.22
N GLY A 181 -26.69 -3.95 22.20
CA GLY A 181 -26.73 -4.74 20.97
C GLY A 181 -25.43 -4.84 20.17
N PHE A 182 -24.30 -4.35 20.69
CA PHE A 182 -22.98 -4.44 20.07
C PHE A 182 -22.08 -5.53 20.68
N GLY A 183 -22.51 -6.15 21.80
CA GLY A 183 -21.73 -7.13 22.53
C GLY A 183 -20.59 -6.51 23.36
N THR A 184 -19.68 -7.37 23.83
CA THR A 184 -18.51 -7.02 24.65
C THR A 184 -17.26 -7.69 24.07
N GLY A 185 -16.07 -7.27 24.51
CA GLY A 185 -14.80 -7.76 23.96
C GLY A 185 -14.48 -7.16 22.58
N LEU A 186 -13.65 -7.87 21.82
CA LEU A 186 -13.26 -7.42 20.47
C LEU A 186 -14.42 -7.58 19.48
N TYR A 187 -14.79 -6.47 18.85
CA TYR A 187 -15.84 -6.46 17.82
C TYR A 187 -15.37 -7.13 16.52
N LYS A 188 -16.33 -7.68 15.77
CA LYS A 188 -16.04 -8.36 14.51
C LYS A 188 -15.34 -7.46 13.48
N THR A 189 -14.30 -7.97 12.88
CA THR A 189 -13.54 -7.29 11.83
C THR A 189 -14.34 -7.22 10.52
N PRO A 190 -14.44 -6.05 9.86
CA PRO A 190 -15.04 -5.94 8.53
C PRO A 190 -14.16 -6.59 7.45
N PRO A 191 -14.72 -6.92 6.26
CA PRO A 191 -14.00 -7.60 5.19
C PRO A 191 -13.16 -6.65 4.30
N TYR A 192 -12.75 -5.52 4.80
CA TYR A 192 -11.90 -4.55 4.11
C TYR A 192 -10.82 -4.01 5.05
N VAL A 193 -9.80 -3.40 4.47
CA VAL A 193 -8.78 -2.67 5.22
C VAL A 193 -9.08 -1.17 5.11
N ALA A 194 -8.95 -0.47 6.21
CA ALA A 194 -9.08 0.96 6.29
C ALA A 194 -7.79 1.60 6.82
N VAL A 195 -7.43 2.75 6.29
CA VAL A 195 -6.28 3.52 6.77
C VAL A 195 -6.70 4.95 7.07
N LYS A 196 -6.22 5.45 8.20
CA LYS A 196 -6.23 6.86 8.53
C LYS A 196 -4.90 7.46 8.07
N VAL A 197 -4.93 8.45 7.19
CA VAL A 197 -3.73 9.16 6.75
C VAL A 197 -3.78 10.59 7.26
N PRO A 198 -2.76 11.08 7.98
CA PRO A 198 -2.72 12.45 8.48
C PRO A 198 -2.59 13.46 7.33
N VAL A 199 -3.19 14.62 7.50
CA VAL A 199 -3.07 15.76 6.59
C VAL A 199 -2.35 16.89 7.31
N PHE A 200 -1.40 17.50 6.62
CA PHE A 200 -0.58 18.59 7.13
C PHE A 200 -0.84 19.87 6.34
N SER A 201 -0.91 21.01 7.02
CA SER A 201 -1.12 22.34 6.40
C SER A 201 0.19 23.14 6.32
N PHE A 202 1.32 22.48 6.06
CA PHE A 202 2.63 23.15 5.99
C PHE A 202 2.74 24.19 4.88
N GLU A 203 1.95 24.06 3.82
CA GLU A 203 1.86 25.05 2.74
C GLU A 203 1.48 26.47 3.23
N LYS A 204 0.78 26.55 4.36
CA LYS A 204 0.31 27.80 4.96
C LYS A 204 1.23 28.33 6.05
N LEU A 205 2.20 27.54 6.49
CA LEU A 205 3.07 27.81 7.63
C LEU A 205 4.52 27.80 7.15
N ASN A 206 5.03 28.97 6.78
CA ASN A 206 6.45 29.13 6.49
C ASN A 206 7.26 29.02 7.80
N ASP A 207 8.47 28.49 7.69
CA ASP A 207 9.45 28.38 8.78
C ASP A 207 9.10 27.39 9.91
N VAL A 208 8.17 26.46 9.68
CA VAL A 208 7.85 25.39 10.62
C VAL A 208 8.64 24.13 10.30
N ASN A 209 9.19 23.50 11.33
CA ASN A 209 9.81 22.18 11.22
C ASN A 209 8.74 21.11 10.99
N SER A 210 8.58 20.68 9.75
CA SER A 210 7.60 19.65 9.33
C SER A 210 8.10 18.20 9.53
N LYS A 211 9.33 17.99 10.04
CA LYS A 211 9.84 16.66 10.35
C LYS A 211 8.96 16.00 11.42
N LEU A 212 8.48 14.78 11.13
CA LEU A 212 7.70 14.01 12.10
C LEU A 212 8.51 13.65 13.34
N GLY A 213 7.83 13.58 14.46
CA GLY A 213 8.42 13.33 15.76
C GLY A 213 7.35 13.19 16.85
N PRO A 214 7.74 13.23 18.13
CA PRO A 214 6.78 13.07 19.23
C PRO A 214 5.74 14.19 19.34
N GLU A 215 6.05 15.38 18.80
CA GLU A 215 5.13 16.51 18.79
C GLU A 215 4.17 16.44 17.60
N MET A 216 2.88 16.62 17.86
CA MET A 216 1.83 16.56 16.86
C MET A 216 1.85 17.76 15.92
N LYS A 217 1.76 17.53 14.61
CA LYS A 217 1.81 18.53 13.53
C LYS A 217 0.66 18.45 12.54
N SER A 218 -0.07 17.34 12.51
CA SER A 218 -1.22 17.15 11.63
C SER A 218 -2.36 18.11 11.96
N THR A 219 -3.06 18.58 10.93
CA THR A 219 -4.20 19.51 11.04
C THR A 219 -5.52 18.84 10.67
N GLY A 220 -5.46 17.65 10.11
CA GLY A 220 -6.62 16.87 9.69
C GLY A 220 -6.21 15.42 9.38
N GLU A 221 -7.19 14.65 8.93
CA GLU A 221 -7.00 13.26 8.53
C GLU A 221 -7.95 12.89 7.41
N VAL A 222 -7.55 11.92 6.58
CA VAL A 222 -8.38 11.34 5.53
C VAL A 222 -8.46 9.82 5.70
N LEU A 223 -9.54 9.25 5.16
CA LEU A 223 -9.83 7.83 5.22
C LEU A 223 -9.56 7.19 3.85
N GLY A 224 -8.70 6.17 3.81
CA GLY A 224 -8.58 5.26 2.68
C GLY A 224 -9.21 3.91 3.02
N VAL A 225 -10.02 3.35 2.11
CA VAL A 225 -10.64 2.01 2.31
C VAL A 225 -10.42 1.18 1.06
N GLY A 226 -9.90 -0.03 1.23
CA GLY A 226 -9.60 -0.94 0.14
C GLY A 226 -9.81 -2.41 0.54
N LYS A 227 -9.71 -3.31 -0.41
CA LYS A 227 -9.79 -4.76 -0.17
C LYS A 227 -8.52 -5.31 0.50
N ASN A 228 -7.41 -4.60 0.34
CA ASN A 228 -6.12 -4.90 0.95
C ASN A 228 -5.43 -3.62 1.42
N LEU A 229 -4.33 -3.77 2.16
CA LEU A 229 -3.59 -2.66 2.74
C LEU A 229 -3.07 -1.69 1.67
N VAL A 230 -2.49 -2.20 0.59
CA VAL A 230 -1.86 -1.36 -0.44
C VAL A 230 -2.90 -0.50 -1.17
N GLU A 231 -4.09 -1.05 -1.48
CA GLU A 231 -5.19 -0.29 -2.07
C GLU A 231 -5.72 0.78 -1.10
N ALA A 232 -5.88 0.43 0.18
CA ALA A 232 -6.33 1.39 1.20
C ALA A 232 -5.32 2.53 1.36
N LEU A 233 -4.02 2.21 1.43
CA LEU A 233 -2.93 3.19 1.50
C LEU A 233 -2.89 4.09 0.26
N PHE A 234 -3.00 3.51 -0.94
CA PHE A 234 -3.08 4.28 -2.18
C PHE A 234 -4.19 5.33 -2.11
N LYS A 235 -5.42 4.91 -1.79
CA LYS A 235 -6.57 5.84 -1.68
C LYS A 235 -6.38 6.89 -0.60
N GLY A 236 -5.85 6.49 0.56
CA GLY A 236 -5.60 7.40 1.67
C GLY A 236 -4.54 8.45 1.33
N LEU A 237 -3.41 8.03 0.76
CA LEU A 237 -2.32 8.95 0.38
C LEU A 237 -2.72 9.89 -0.76
N VAL A 238 -3.41 9.40 -1.79
CA VAL A 238 -3.95 10.27 -2.86
C VAL A 238 -4.92 11.29 -2.29
N SER A 239 -5.82 10.88 -1.38
CA SER A 239 -6.75 11.80 -0.70
C SER A 239 -6.04 12.81 0.21
N ALA A 240 -4.87 12.47 0.74
CA ALA A 240 -4.01 13.37 1.51
C ALA A 240 -3.15 14.29 0.62
N GLY A 241 -3.25 14.19 -0.70
CA GLY A 241 -2.54 15.02 -1.67
C GLY A 241 -1.19 14.46 -2.16
N PHE A 242 -0.85 13.21 -1.83
CA PHE A 242 0.33 12.56 -2.39
C PHE A 242 0.14 12.25 -3.88
N LYS A 243 1.11 12.62 -4.69
CA LYS A 243 1.17 12.23 -6.10
C LYS A 243 1.73 10.83 -6.22
N THR A 244 0.95 9.88 -6.70
CA THR A 244 1.34 8.47 -6.87
C THR A 244 1.57 8.09 -8.34
N ASP A 245 1.52 9.05 -9.26
CA ASP A 245 1.61 8.80 -10.69
C ASP A 245 3.06 8.69 -11.17
N PHE A 246 3.69 7.58 -10.82
CA PHE A 246 5.04 7.20 -11.27
C PHE A 246 5.06 6.67 -12.71
N HIS A 247 3.91 6.58 -13.38
CA HIS A 247 3.82 5.96 -14.71
C HIS A 247 3.61 6.97 -15.84
N SER A 248 3.57 8.28 -15.54
CA SER A 248 3.27 9.32 -16.51
C SER A 248 4.49 10.04 -17.08
N LYS A 249 5.70 9.79 -16.54
CA LYS A 249 6.95 10.42 -16.98
C LYS A 249 7.96 9.36 -17.40
N ASP A 250 8.81 9.69 -18.36
CA ASP A 250 9.89 8.81 -18.83
C ASP A 250 11.05 8.69 -17.81
N GLU A 251 11.19 9.62 -16.87
CA GLU A 251 12.22 9.60 -15.82
C GLU A 251 11.64 10.04 -14.47
N HIS A 252 11.81 9.20 -13.46
CA HIS A 252 11.41 9.46 -12.08
C HIS A 252 12.63 9.64 -11.19
N GLY A 253 12.57 10.59 -10.29
CA GLY A 253 13.69 10.92 -9.44
C GLY A 253 13.35 11.00 -7.96
N VAL A 254 14.23 10.44 -7.13
CA VAL A 254 14.12 10.49 -5.69
C VAL A 254 15.42 10.98 -5.07
N LEU A 255 15.34 12.05 -4.27
CA LEU A 255 16.46 12.51 -3.44
C LEU A 255 16.40 11.84 -2.07
N ILE A 256 17.47 11.19 -1.68
CA ILE A 256 17.58 10.49 -0.40
C ILE A 256 18.71 11.11 0.44
N THR A 257 18.36 11.58 1.62
CA THR A 257 19.35 12.05 2.60
C THR A 257 18.94 11.61 4.01
N VAL A 258 19.71 10.70 4.59
CA VAL A 258 19.36 10.05 5.86
C VAL A 258 20.47 10.18 6.90
N THR A 259 20.10 10.01 8.18
CA THR A 259 21.06 9.99 9.29
C THR A 259 21.96 8.75 9.23
N LYS A 260 23.04 8.75 10.00
CA LYS A 260 23.94 7.60 10.12
C LYS A 260 23.19 6.33 10.57
N GLN A 261 22.21 6.47 11.43
CA GLN A 261 21.42 5.37 12.01
C GLN A 261 20.53 4.69 10.96
N ASP A 262 19.97 5.49 10.04
CA ASP A 262 19.04 5.02 9.02
C ASP A 262 19.73 4.43 7.77
N ARG A 263 21.06 4.54 7.68
CA ARG A 263 21.81 4.09 6.49
C ARG A 263 21.74 2.59 6.22
N PHE A 264 21.51 1.79 7.23
CA PHE A 264 21.33 0.36 7.03
C PHE A 264 19.96 0.04 6.41
N GLU A 265 18.91 0.72 6.89
CA GLU A 265 17.54 0.48 6.44
C GLU A 265 17.26 1.08 5.05
N ILE A 266 17.87 2.24 4.74
CA ILE A 266 17.66 2.91 3.45
C ILE A 266 18.02 2.03 2.26
N VAL A 267 18.90 1.09 2.43
CA VAL A 267 19.37 0.17 1.40
C VAL A 267 18.22 -0.65 0.80
N GLY A 268 17.30 -1.14 1.64
CA GLY A 268 16.11 -1.87 1.20
C GLY A 268 15.15 -1.00 0.39
N LEU A 269 14.92 0.25 0.84
CA LEU A 269 14.11 1.22 0.10
C LEU A 269 14.76 1.59 -1.24
N ALA A 270 16.08 1.85 -1.24
CA ALA A 270 16.81 2.19 -2.45
C ALA A 270 16.73 1.07 -3.51
N LYS A 271 16.79 -0.20 -3.07
CA LYS A 271 16.60 -1.35 -3.96
C LYS A 271 15.20 -1.39 -4.57
N LYS A 272 14.16 -1.18 -3.77
CA LYS A 272 12.78 -1.09 -4.28
C LYS A 272 12.64 0.02 -5.33
N LEU A 273 13.20 1.21 -5.07
CA LEU A 273 13.15 2.33 -5.99
C LEU A 273 13.94 2.08 -7.28
N ASP A 274 15.11 1.46 -7.20
CA ASP A 274 15.91 1.04 -8.36
C ASP A 274 15.17 0.03 -9.23
N ASP A 275 14.53 -0.97 -8.61
CA ASP A 275 13.70 -1.97 -9.30
C ASP A 275 12.47 -1.35 -9.99
N LEU A 276 12.00 -0.21 -9.51
CA LEU A 276 10.93 0.59 -10.13
C LEU A 276 11.45 1.53 -11.24
N GLY A 277 12.77 1.54 -11.49
CA GLY A 277 13.39 2.39 -12.49
C GLY A 277 13.60 3.84 -12.06
N ALA A 278 13.51 4.14 -10.77
CA ALA A 278 13.72 5.49 -10.25
C ALA A 278 15.20 5.89 -10.31
N LYS A 279 15.47 7.12 -10.73
CA LYS A 279 16.80 7.73 -10.66
C LYS A 279 17.04 8.24 -9.23
N ILE A 280 18.07 7.71 -8.58
CA ILE A 280 18.35 8.01 -7.19
C ILE A 280 19.45 9.06 -7.09
N TRP A 281 19.20 10.12 -6.34
CA TRP A 281 20.19 11.09 -5.87
C TRP A 281 20.37 10.94 -4.36
N ALA A 282 21.58 11.09 -3.87
CA ALA A 282 21.83 11.05 -2.44
C ALA A 282 23.03 11.89 -2.02
N THR A 283 23.03 12.33 -0.74
CA THR A 283 24.21 12.95 -0.14
C THR A 283 25.35 11.95 0.02
N PRO A 284 26.64 12.38 0.05
CA PRO A 284 27.80 11.49 -0.12
C PRO A 284 27.80 10.26 0.79
N GLU A 285 27.48 10.42 2.07
CA GLU A 285 27.48 9.30 3.01
C GLU A 285 26.27 8.34 2.82
N THR A 286 25.13 8.87 2.38
CA THR A 286 23.95 8.08 2.03
C THR A 286 24.20 7.33 0.73
N ALA A 287 24.77 7.99 -0.28
CA ALA A 287 25.14 7.40 -1.56
C ALA A 287 26.08 6.21 -1.35
N LYS A 288 27.11 6.36 -0.53
CA LYS A 288 28.07 5.30 -0.19
C LYS A 288 27.41 4.04 0.39
N ALA A 289 26.36 4.24 1.21
CA ALA A 289 25.61 3.12 1.78
C ALA A 289 24.79 2.40 0.70
N ILE A 290 24.15 3.14 -0.20
CA ILE A 290 23.31 2.58 -1.28
C ILE A 290 24.19 1.90 -2.34
N GLU A 291 25.31 2.50 -2.75
CA GLU A 291 26.25 1.95 -3.73
C GLU A 291 26.90 0.65 -3.27
N SER A 292 26.97 0.41 -1.94
CA SER A 292 27.52 -0.85 -1.41
C SER A 292 26.76 -2.10 -1.88
N LEU A 293 25.53 -1.94 -2.40
CA LEU A 293 24.73 -2.99 -3.03
C LEU A 293 24.78 -3.00 -4.56
N GLY A 294 25.64 -2.21 -5.17
CA GLY A 294 25.73 -2.10 -6.61
C GLY A 294 24.64 -1.25 -7.28
N ILE A 295 23.84 -0.52 -6.49
CA ILE A 295 22.81 0.40 -7.00
C ILE A 295 23.48 1.70 -7.45
N LYS A 296 23.15 2.17 -8.66
CA LYS A 296 23.68 3.41 -9.20
C LYS A 296 23.05 4.62 -8.53
N VAL A 297 23.87 5.49 -7.97
CA VAL A 297 23.43 6.72 -7.29
C VAL A 297 24.10 7.95 -7.89
N ASN A 298 23.35 9.04 -8.04
CA ASN A 298 23.90 10.34 -8.39
C ASN A 298 24.20 11.11 -7.11
N VAL A 299 25.46 11.45 -6.89
CA VAL A 299 25.88 12.14 -5.66
C VAL A 299 25.59 13.63 -5.77
N VAL A 300 24.97 14.19 -4.74
CA VAL A 300 24.76 15.64 -4.57
C VAL A 300 25.33 16.08 -3.23
N ASN A 301 25.95 17.26 -3.19
CA ASN A 301 26.53 17.78 -1.96
C ASN A 301 25.44 18.27 -0.99
N LYS A 302 25.79 18.36 0.30
CA LYS A 302 24.86 18.89 1.31
C LYS A 302 24.57 20.37 1.05
N LEU A 303 23.37 20.83 1.44
CA LEU A 303 22.91 22.23 1.29
C LEU A 303 23.90 23.28 1.79
N ARG A 304 24.78 22.93 2.75
CA ARG A 304 25.81 23.82 3.31
C ARG A 304 27.10 23.90 2.50
N GLU A 305 27.32 22.95 1.62
CA GLU A 305 28.54 22.83 0.84
C GLU A 305 28.41 23.57 -0.49
N ASP A 306 27.25 23.43 -1.14
CA ASP A 306 26.91 24.15 -2.37
C ASP A 306 25.38 24.15 -2.62
N ASN A 307 24.96 24.63 -3.80
CA ASN A 307 23.55 24.70 -4.19
C ASN A 307 23.05 23.47 -4.94
N SER A 308 23.84 22.40 -5.07
CA SER A 308 23.49 21.24 -5.93
C SER A 308 22.15 20.59 -5.60
N ILE A 309 21.77 20.52 -4.32
CA ILE A 309 20.45 20.03 -3.91
C ILE A 309 19.35 21.00 -4.35
N MET A 310 19.53 22.31 -4.21
CA MET A 310 18.51 23.28 -4.62
C MET A 310 18.36 23.32 -6.14
N ASP A 311 19.46 23.26 -6.88
CA ASP A 311 19.46 23.18 -8.34
C ASP A 311 18.74 21.91 -8.81
N LEU A 312 18.93 20.79 -8.12
CA LEU A 312 18.21 19.54 -8.38
C LEU A 312 16.70 19.66 -8.10
N VAL A 313 16.30 20.29 -7.00
CA VAL A 313 14.90 20.56 -6.67
C VAL A 313 14.23 21.43 -7.74
N GLU A 314 14.95 22.45 -8.27
CA GLU A 314 14.48 23.33 -9.34
C GLU A 314 14.43 22.66 -10.71
N SER A 315 15.18 21.59 -10.93
CA SER A 315 15.33 20.94 -12.23
C SER A 315 14.08 20.22 -12.74
N GLY A 316 13.08 19.99 -11.87
CA GLY A 316 11.87 19.22 -12.18
C GLY A 316 12.11 17.71 -12.33
N GLN A 317 13.30 17.21 -11.96
CA GLN A 317 13.67 15.79 -12.05
C GLN A 317 13.25 14.99 -10.80
N LEU A 318 12.78 15.65 -9.73
CA LEU A 318 12.39 14.99 -8.48
C LEU A 318 10.88 14.84 -8.36
N ASP A 319 10.44 13.67 -7.96
CA ASP A 319 9.07 13.39 -7.53
C ASP A 319 8.95 13.35 -6.01
N TYR A 320 9.98 12.83 -5.31
CA TYR A 320 9.99 12.69 -3.86
C TYR A 320 11.35 13.06 -3.25
N ILE A 321 11.28 13.50 -2.00
CA ILE A 321 12.46 13.70 -1.16
C ILE A 321 12.27 12.87 0.12
N VAL A 322 13.21 11.96 0.39
CA VAL A 322 13.28 11.20 1.64
C VAL A 322 14.36 11.83 2.52
N TYR A 323 13.92 12.40 3.65
CA TYR A 323 14.80 13.15 4.56
C TYR A 323 14.59 12.74 6.01
N THR A 324 15.55 12.08 6.63
CA THR A 324 15.49 11.75 8.08
C THR A 324 16.46 12.57 8.95
N GLY A 325 17.03 13.64 8.42
CA GLY A 325 18.11 14.44 8.98
C GLY A 325 18.11 14.66 10.52
N LYS A 326 19.24 15.09 11.07
CA LYS A 326 19.42 15.34 12.51
C LYS A 326 18.49 16.43 13.03
N SER A 327 18.16 16.36 14.34
CA SER A 327 17.33 17.37 15.02
C SER A 327 18.12 18.56 15.57
N ASP A 328 19.40 18.76 15.17
CA ASP A 328 20.16 19.96 15.56
C ASP A 328 19.65 21.20 14.80
N LYS A 329 19.77 22.37 15.43
CA LYS A 329 19.26 23.66 14.91
C LYS A 329 19.69 23.95 13.47
N LYS A 330 20.93 23.59 13.10
CA LYS A 330 21.45 23.85 11.76
C LYS A 330 20.83 22.91 10.72
N SER A 331 20.68 21.62 11.05
CA SER A 331 20.05 20.63 10.17
C SER A 331 18.56 20.90 9.99
N ILE A 332 17.89 21.37 11.04
CA ILE A 332 16.48 21.81 10.95
C ILE A 332 16.33 23.01 10.01
N ALA A 333 17.19 24.01 10.10
CA ALA A 333 17.14 25.19 9.21
C ALA A 333 17.36 24.82 7.73
N ASP A 334 18.31 23.92 7.45
CA ASP A 334 18.53 23.40 6.08
C ASP A 334 17.30 22.63 5.59
N TYR A 335 16.72 21.81 6.44
CA TYR A 335 15.51 21.04 6.12
C TYR A 335 14.32 21.96 5.82
N ILE A 336 14.05 22.96 6.65
CA ILE A 336 12.97 23.93 6.42
C ILE A 336 13.12 24.61 5.06
N LYS A 337 14.33 25.06 4.70
CA LYS A 337 14.61 25.66 3.40
C LYS A 337 14.30 24.70 2.24
N LEU A 338 14.76 23.45 2.36
CA LEU A 338 14.53 22.40 1.36
C LEU A 338 13.04 22.08 1.23
N HIS A 339 12.37 21.86 2.36
CA HIS A 339 10.95 21.48 2.42
C HIS A 339 10.05 22.58 1.87
N ASN A 340 10.27 23.84 2.25
CA ASN A 340 9.47 24.97 1.74
C ASN A 340 9.57 25.08 0.21
N ARG A 341 10.78 24.88 -0.34
CA ARG A 341 10.95 24.95 -1.78
C ARG A 341 10.35 23.74 -2.49
N ALA A 342 10.53 22.54 -1.95
CA ALA A 342 9.91 21.33 -2.47
C ALA A 342 8.38 21.46 -2.52
N ASN A 343 7.76 21.95 -1.44
CA ASN A 343 6.31 22.19 -1.38
C ASN A 343 5.81 23.16 -2.45
N GLN A 344 6.51 24.30 -2.65
CA GLN A 344 6.17 25.26 -3.71
C GLN A 344 6.17 24.64 -5.10
N LEU A 345 7.02 23.64 -5.33
CA LEU A 345 7.15 22.92 -6.61
C LEU A 345 6.27 21.64 -6.64
N GLY A 346 5.54 21.35 -5.57
CA GLY A 346 4.68 20.16 -5.47
C GLY A 346 5.44 18.85 -5.37
N ILE A 347 6.69 18.89 -4.84
CA ILE A 347 7.51 17.71 -4.56
C ILE A 347 7.24 17.26 -3.13
N ALA A 348 6.77 16.02 -2.96
CA ALA A 348 6.46 15.48 -1.64
C ALA A 348 7.75 15.19 -0.84
N THR A 349 7.76 15.63 0.43
CA THR A 349 8.87 15.37 1.36
C THR A 349 8.43 14.36 2.43
N ILE A 350 9.13 13.24 2.51
CA ILE A 350 8.84 12.13 3.41
C ILE A 350 9.94 12.09 4.48
N THR A 351 9.56 12.12 5.75
CA THR A 351 10.51 12.18 6.88
C THR A 351 10.58 10.87 7.69
N SER A 352 9.79 9.86 7.32
CA SER A 352 9.82 8.51 7.87
C SER A 352 10.20 7.50 6.80
N LEU A 353 11.09 6.56 7.12
CA LEU A 353 11.45 5.45 6.22
C LEU A 353 10.29 4.46 6.07
N ASP A 354 9.49 4.29 7.11
CA ASP A 354 8.32 3.42 7.07
C ASP A 354 7.28 3.94 6.06
N THR A 355 6.98 5.24 6.14
CA THR A 355 6.12 5.93 5.14
C THR A 355 6.72 5.86 3.73
N ALA A 356 8.04 6.04 3.58
CA ALA A 356 8.71 5.96 2.28
C ALA A 356 8.64 4.55 1.68
N ASN A 357 8.78 3.50 2.50
CA ASN A 357 8.59 2.12 2.08
C ASN A 357 7.13 1.84 1.65
N ALA A 358 6.14 2.34 2.40
CA ALA A 358 4.73 2.21 2.04
C ALA A 358 4.42 2.89 0.70
N VAL A 359 4.98 4.08 0.45
CA VAL A 359 4.86 4.78 -0.84
C VAL A 359 5.49 3.97 -1.97
N ALA A 360 6.70 3.41 -1.77
CA ALA A 360 7.35 2.55 -2.77
C ALA A 360 6.51 1.30 -3.08
N ASP A 361 5.89 0.66 -2.07
CA ASP A 361 5.02 -0.50 -2.26
C ASP A 361 3.74 -0.14 -3.05
N ILE A 362 3.19 1.06 -2.84
CA ILE A 362 2.06 1.58 -3.62
C ILE A 362 2.46 1.78 -5.08
N ILE A 363 3.60 2.40 -5.34
CA ILE A 363 4.10 2.61 -6.70
C ILE A 363 4.30 1.26 -7.40
N ALA A 364 4.88 0.28 -6.70
CA ALA A 364 5.06 -1.08 -7.21
C ALA A 364 3.74 -1.80 -7.53
N SER A 365 2.67 -1.49 -6.82
CA SER A 365 1.36 -2.16 -6.96
C SER A 365 0.61 -1.81 -8.24
N ARG A 366 1.00 -0.75 -8.95
CA ARG A 366 0.33 -0.23 -10.14
C ARG A 366 -1.13 0.20 -9.94
N TYR A 367 -1.58 0.42 -8.71
CA TYR A 367 -2.88 1.02 -8.46
C TYR A 367 -2.95 2.43 -9.05
N LYS A 368 -4.12 2.75 -9.66
CA LYS A 368 -4.47 4.05 -10.22
C LYS A 368 -5.91 4.36 -9.82
N GLU A 369 -6.31 5.61 -9.87
CA GLU A 369 -7.71 6.00 -9.63
C GLU A 369 -8.70 5.25 -10.52
N THR A 370 -8.27 4.91 -11.74
CA THR A 370 -9.10 4.21 -12.74
C THR A 370 -9.24 2.71 -12.51
N ASN A 371 -8.38 2.08 -11.70
CA ASN A 371 -8.41 0.64 -11.44
C ASN A 371 -8.65 0.28 -9.98
N THR A 372 -8.98 1.26 -9.14
CA THR A 372 -9.42 1.04 -7.76
C THR A 372 -10.95 0.98 -7.67
N GLU A 373 -11.47 0.17 -6.76
CA GLU A 373 -12.88 -0.01 -6.53
C GLU A 373 -13.41 0.92 -5.44
N LEU A 374 -14.60 1.48 -5.64
CA LEU A 374 -15.33 2.16 -4.57
C LEU A 374 -15.83 1.12 -3.56
N VAL A 375 -15.44 1.28 -2.30
CA VAL A 375 -15.89 0.42 -1.21
C VAL A 375 -17.08 1.07 -0.51
N ASP A 376 -18.26 0.44 -0.62
CA ASP A 376 -19.41 0.84 0.19
C ASP A 376 -19.29 0.17 1.57
N ILE A 377 -18.79 0.94 2.53
CA ILE A 377 -18.57 0.45 3.91
C ILE A 377 -19.85 -0.03 4.60
N ASN A 378 -21.05 0.38 4.15
CA ASN A 378 -22.31 -0.07 4.72
C ASN A 378 -22.70 -1.46 4.22
N PHE A 379 -22.40 -1.78 2.96
CA PHE A 379 -22.66 -3.10 2.38
C PHE A 379 -21.57 -4.12 2.71
N MET A 380 -20.30 -3.72 2.71
CA MET A 380 -19.18 -4.64 2.96
C MET A 380 -19.05 -5.10 4.43
N ARG A 381 -19.77 -4.50 5.35
CA ARG A 381 -19.91 -5.02 6.73
C ARG A 381 -20.74 -6.28 6.82
N LYS A 382 -21.56 -6.56 5.80
CA LYS A 382 -22.33 -7.80 5.68
C LYS A 382 -21.40 -8.88 5.15
N GLU A 383 -21.32 -9.98 5.82
CA GLU A 383 -20.52 -11.20 5.61
C GLU A 383 -19.60 -11.29 4.38
N LYS A 384 -18.35 -11.74 4.57
CA LYS A 384 -17.45 -12.11 3.46
C LYS A 384 -18.16 -13.13 2.56
N GLY A 385 -18.64 -12.68 1.42
CA GLY A 385 -19.10 -13.60 0.38
C GLY A 385 -17.96 -14.54 -0.01
N ILE A 386 -18.17 -15.84 0.05
CA ILE A 386 -17.19 -16.81 -0.48
C ILE A 386 -17.22 -16.72 -2.00
N LEU A 387 -16.19 -16.14 -2.59
CA LEU A 387 -16.03 -16.11 -4.04
C LEU A 387 -15.38 -17.42 -4.50
N LYS A 388 -16.15 -18.26 -5.21
CA LYS A 388 -15.64 -19.50 -5.77
C LYS A 388 -14.90 -19.21 -7.07
N PHE A 389 -13.73 -19.83 -7.23
CA PHE A 389 -12.96 -19.77 -8.47
C PHE A 389 -12.59 -21.17 -8.95
N SER A 390 -12.23 -21.26 -10.22
CA SER A 390 -11.59 -22.44 -10.80
C SER A 390 -10.28 -22.04 -11.46
N LYS A 391 -9.18 -22.69 -11.11
CA LYS A 391 -7.92 -22.51 -11.82
C LYS A 391 -7.83 -23.55 -12.94
N MET A 392 -7.69 -23.09 -14.17
CA MET A 392 -7.64 -23.94 -15.36
C MET A 392 -6.51 -23.50 -16.27
N GLN A 393 -5.94 -24.44 -17.00
CA GLN A 393 -4.92 -24.16 -18.00
C GLN A 393 -5.32 -24.64 -19.39
N GLY A 394 -4.89 -23.92 -20.40
CA GLY A 394 -5.06 -24.29 -21.81
C GLY A 394 -3.78 -24.06 -22.56
N THR A 395 -3.10 -25.14 -22.97
CA THR A 395 -1.84 -25.09 -23.77
C THR A 395 -0.71 -24.33 -23.05
N GLY A 396 -0.65 -24.43 -21.72
CA GLY A 396 0.38 -23.78 -20.88
C GLY A 396 -0.07 -22.49 -20.19
N ASP A 397 -0.99 -21.72 -20.79
CA ASP A 397 -1.52 -20.52 -20.16
C ASP A 397 -2.48 -20.89 -19.02
N ASP A 398 -2.22 -20.43 -17.81
CA ASP A 398 -3.04 -20.70 -16.63
C ASP A 398 -3.81 -19.46 -16.17
N TYR A 399 -5.13 -19.59 -16.16
CA TYR A 399 -6.05 -18.51 -15.79
C TYR A 399 -6.91 -18.89 -14.58
N ILE A 400 -7.37 -17.86 -13.86
CA ILE A 400 -8.29 -17.98 -12.74
C ILE A 400 -9.69 -17.59 -13.24
N PHE A 401 -10.63 -18.53 -13.20
CA PHE A 401 -11.99 -18.36 -13.73
C PHE A 401 -12.98 -18.06 -12.61
N PHE A 402 -13.77 -17.01 -12.79
CA PHE A 402 -14.84 -16.62 -11.89
C PHE A 402 -16.18 -16.64 -12.62
N ASN A 403 -17.21 -17.26 -12.00
CA ASN A 403 -18.58 -17.09 -12.43
C ASN A 403 -19.10 -15.75 -11.91
N ASN A 404 -19.18 -14.76 -12.79
CA ASN A 404 -19.62 -13.40 -12.49
C ASN A 404 -21.02 -13.08 -13.07
N GLN A 405 -21.85 -14.09 -13.31
CA GLN A 405 -23.21 -13.87 -13.85
C GLN A 405 -24.07 -12.99 -12.95
N CYS A 406 -23.82 -12.99 -11.65
CA CYS A 406 -24.49 -12.12 -10.68
C CYS A 406 -23.84 -10.74 -10.53
N GLY A 407 -22.80 -10.41 -11.27
CA GLY A 407 -22.13 -9.11 -11.25
C GLY A 407 -21.43 -8.77 -9.92
N ILE A 408 -20.97 -9.77 -9.18
CA ILE A 408 -20.32 -9.58 -7.87
C ILE A 408 -18.95 -8.90 -8.00
N ILE A 409 -18.21 -9.24 -9.07
CA ILE A 409 -16.90 -8.64 -9.37
C ILE A 409 -17.14 -7.40 -10.22
N THR A 410 -17.04 -6.23 -9.62
CA THR A 410 -17.31 -4.94 -10.25
C THR A 410 -16.05 -4.23 -10.75
N CYS A 411 -14.88 -4.54 -10.16
CA CYS A 411 -13.56 -4.03 -10.57
C CYS A 411 -12.60 -5.18 -10.90
N PRO A 412 -12.76 -5.82 -12.05
CA PRO A 412 -11.95 -6.97 -12.42
C PRO A 412 -10.46 -6.64 -12.60
N GLU A 413 -10.12 -5.40 -12.90
CA GLU A 413 -8.75 -4.91 -13.05
C GLU A 413 -7.96 -5.10 -11.76
N SER A 414 -8.49 -4.63 -10.64
CA SER A 414 -7.86 -4.79 -9.32
C SER A 414 -7.82 -6.25 -8.87
N PHE A 415 -8.86 -7.03 -9.21
CA PHE A 415 -8.88 -8.47 -8.97
C PHE A 415 -7.76 -9.21 -9.71
N ALA A 416 -7.49 -8.83 -10.96
CA ALA A 416 -6.41 -9.44 -11.73
C ALA A 416 -5.06 -9.16 -11.10
N ILE A 417 -4.80 -7.91 -10.71
CA ILE A 417 -3.55 -7.52 -10.05
C ILE A 417 -3.34 -8.30 -8.75
N GLU A 418 -4.37 -8.40 -7.92
CA GLU A 418 -4.29 -9.05 -6.61
C GLU A 418 -4.15 -10.57 -6.71
N PHE A 419 -5.03 -11.22 -7.47
CA PHE A 419 -5.13 -12.69 -7.46
C PHE A 419 -4.16 -13.38 -8.43
N CYS A 420 -3.63 -12.69 -9.45
CA CYS A 420 -2.67 -13.30 -10.38
C CYS A 420 -1.24 -13.35 -9.85
N ASP A 421 -0.92 -12.62 -8.77
CA ASP A 421 0.40 -12.71 -8.14
C ASP A 421 0.68 -14.15 -7.69
N ARG A 422 1.81 -14.73 -8.15
CA ARG A 422 2.15 -16.14 -7.90
C ARG A 422 2.72 -16.38 -6.48
N HIS A 423 3.04 -15.32 -5.75
CA HIS A 423 3.61 -15.39 -4.40
C HIS A 423 2.62 -14.97 -3.32
N LYS A 424 1.73 -14.02 -3.63
CA LYS A 424 0.80 -13.43 -2.65
C LYS A 424 -0.67 -13.75 -2.96
N GLY A 425 -1.00 -14.16 -4.20
CA GLY A 425 -2.33 -14.46 -4.67
C GLY A 425 -2.52 -15.95 -4.99
N ILE A 426 -3.50 -16.26 -5.82
CA ILE A 426 -3.75 -17.60 -6.38
C ILE A 426 -2.67 -17.94 -7.42
N GLY A 427 -2.14 -16.92 -8.09
CA GLY A 427 -1.16 -17.02 -9.17
C GLY A 427 -1.79 -17.45 -10.51
N GLY A 428 -1.47 -16.76 -11.59
CA GLY A 428 -1.94 -17.09 -12.94
C GLY A 428 -1.49 -16.04 -13.95
N ASP A 429 -1.72 -16.31 -15.23
CA ASP A 429 -1.42 -15.37 -16.33
C ASP A 429 -2.50 -14.30 -16.48
N GLY A 430 -3.65 -14.48 -15.81
CA GLY A 430 -4.75 -13.54 -15.78
C GLY A 430 -6.00 -14.13 -15.14
N ILE A 431 -7.07 -13.32 -15.10
CA ILE A 431 -8.39 -13.77 -14.70
C ILE A 431 -9.34 -13.82 -15.89
N VAL A 432 -10.32 -14.69 -15.82
CA VAL A 432 -11.42 -14.78 -16.77
C VAL A 432 -12.74 -14.65 -16.03
N LEU A 433 -13.54 -13.65 -16.41
CA LEU A 433 -14.89 -13.50 -15.92
C LEU A 433 -15.88 -14.12 -16.90
N ILE A 434 -16.80 -14.93 -16.38
CA ILE A 434 -17.92 -15.51 -17.11
C ILE A 434 -19.17 -14.76 -16.68
N GLU A 435 -19.73 -13.99 -17.60
CA GLU A 435 -20.87 -13.09 -17.39
C GLU A 435 -22.10 -13.52 -18.19
N GLU A 436 -23.26 -12.97 -17.87
CA GLU A 436 -24.46 -13.14 -18.72
C GLU A 436 -24.29 -12.42 -20.05
N SER A 437 -24.87 -13.02 -21.11
CA SER A 437 -24.92 -12.42 -22.46
C SER A 437 -26.34 -12.37 -22.95
N LYS A 438 -26.70 -11.30 -23.65
CA LYS A 438 -27.99 -11.16 -24.34
C LYS A 438 -28.00 -11.77 -25.74
N ILE A 439 -26.81 -12.08 -26.27
CA ILE A 439 -26.63 -12.52 -27.68
C ILE A 439 -25.94 -13.87 -27.82
N ALA A 440 -25.43 -14.44 -26.73
CA ALA A 440 -24.72 -15.71 -26.68
C ALA A 440 -25.11 -16.52 -25.44
N ASN A 441 -24.55 -17.73 -25.29
CA ASN A 441 -24.80 -18.55 -24.09
C ASN A 441 -24.12 -18.02 -22.85
N ALA A 442 -22.99 -17.32 -23.00
CA ALA A 442 -22.30 -16.58 -21.95
C ALA A 442 -21.41 -15.50 -22.58
N LYS A 443 -20.98 -14.54 -21.78
CA LYS A 443 -19.96 -13.54 -22.14
C LYS A 443 -18.68 -13.82 -21.36
N MET A 444 -17.55 -13.69 -22.05
CA MET A 444 -16.21 -13.85 -21.49
C MET A 444 -15.48 -12.52 -21.53
N ARG A 445 -14.93 -12.11 -20.38
CA ARG A 445 -13.96 -11.03 -20.29
C ARG A 445 -12.66 -11.59 -19.73
N VAL A 446 -11.54 -11.10 -20.23
CA VAL A 446 -10.18 -11.55 -19.84
C VAL A 446 -9.40 -10.35 -19.36
N PHE A 447 -8.74 -10.50 -18.24
CA PHE A 447 -7.85 -9.48 -17.69
C PHE A 447 -6.47 -10.09 -17.45
N ASN A 448 -5.44 -9.40 -17.94
CA ASN A 448 -4.06 -9.78 -17.74
C ASN A 448 -3.63 -9.53 -16.28
N LEU A 449 -2.47 -10.04 -15.90
CA LEU A 449 -1.93 -9.86 -14.54
C LEU A 449 -1.63 -8.39 -14.17
N ASP A 450 -1.54 -7.49 -15.14
CA ASP A 450 -1.38 -6.04 -14.95
C ASP A 450 -2.71 -5.28 -14.88
N GLY A 451 -3.84 -5.98 -14.89
CA GLY A 451 -5.18 -5.43 -14.85
C GLY A 451 -5.73 -4.98 -16.21
N SER A 452 -4.95 -5.02 -17.28
CA SER A 452 -5.43 -4.65 -18.61
C SER A 452 -6.43 -5.67 -19.16
N GLU A 453 -7.52 -5.19 -19.79
CA GLU A 453 -8.52 -6.08 -20.42
C GLU A 453 -8.06 -6.52 -21.82
N GLY A 454 -7.95 -7.83 -22.01
CA GLY A 454 -7.63 -8.46 -23.28
C GLY A 454 -8.87 -8.60 -24.19
N LYS A 455 -8.70 -8.39 -25.50
CA LYS A 455 -9.81 -8.54 -26.45
C LYS A 455 -10.29 -9.97 -26.57
N MET A 456 -9.41 -10.95 -26.48
CA MET A 456 -9.69 -12.37 -26.53
C MET A 456 -8.45 -13.19 -26.18
N ALA A 457 -8.63 -14.35 -25.54
CA ALA A 457 -7.59 -15.35 -25.33
C ALA A 457 -8.07 -16.71 -25.89
N GLY A 458 -7.44 -17.16 -26.98
CA GLY A 458 -7.84 -18.38 -27.71
C GLY A 458 -7.71 -19.66 -26.88
N ASN A 459 -6.75 -19.66 -25.92
CA ASN A 459 -6.53 -20.79 -25.02
C ASN A 459 -7.57 -20.80 -23.88
N SER A 460 -7.83 -19.66 -23.25
CA SER A 460 -8.75 -19.58 -22.13
C SER A 460 -10.23 -19.75 -22.53
N ILE A 461 -10.65 -19.39 -23.77
CA ILE A 461 -12.05 -19.59 -24.21
C ILE A 461 -12.43 -21.07 -24.26
N ARG A 462 -11.47 -21.97 -24.52
CA ARG A 462 -11.71 -23.42 -24.45
C ARG A 462 -11.99 -23.87 -23.02
N CYS A 463 -11.31 -23.30 -22.08
CA CYS A 463 -11.55 -23.52 -20.65
C CYS A 463 -12.93 -22.98 -20.24
N VAL A 464 -13.39 -21.82 -20.79
CA VAL A 464 -14.76 -21.31 -20.59
C VAL A 464 -15.80 -22.34 -21.05
N GLY A 465 -15.61 -22.91 -22.23
CA GLY A 465 -16.51 -23.96 -22.75
C GLY A 465 -16.61 -25.16 -21.80
N LYS A 466 -15.47 -25.64 -21.32
CA LYS A 466 -15.41 -26.72 -20.33
C LYS A 466 -16.05 -26.31 -19.00
N PHE A 467 -15.74 -25.12 -18.50
CA PHE A 467 -16.28 -24.59 -17.25
C PHE A 467 -17.82 -24.54 -17.28
N LEU A 468 -18.40 -23.99 -18.34
CA LEU A 468 -19.85 -23.87 -18.50
C LEU A 468 -20.55 -25.22 -18.50
N TYR A 469 -19.98 -26.19 -19.21
CA TYR A 469 -20.56 -27.53 -19.32
C TYR A 469 -20.39 -28.34 -18.03
N ASP A 470 -19.18 -28.39 -17.46
CA ASP A 470 -18.84 -29.23 -16.30
C ASP A 470 -19.48 -28.71 -15.00
N ASN A 471 -19.84 -27.42 -14.93
CA ASN A 471 -20.57 -26.81 -13.81
C ASN A 471 -22.10 -26.70 -14.05
N ASP A 472 -22.65 -27.41 -15.04
CA ASP A 472 -24.09 -27.47 -15.33
C ASP A 472 -24.73 -26.11 -15.72
N ILE A 473 -23.92 -25.11 -16.11
CA ILE A 473 -24.42 -23.79 -16.50
C ILE A 473 -25.03 -23.85 -17.91
N VAL A 474 -24.36 -24.55 -18.84
CA VAL A 474 -24.85 -24.75 -20.23
C VAL A 474 -24.55 -26.18 -20.67
N LYS A 475 -25.57 -27.05 -20.73
CA LYS A 475 -25.46 -28.45 -21.17
C LYS A 475 -25.81 -28.64 -22.64
N LYS A 476 -24.95 -28.12 -23.52
CA LYS A 476 -25.07 -28.25 -24.99
C LYS A 476 -23.71 -28.57 -25.60
N ASP A 477 -23.69 -29.40 -26.65
CA ASP A 477 -22.44 -29.74 -27.36
C ASP A 477 -21.93 -28.61 -28.27
N LYS A 478 -22.80 -27.67 -28.59
CA LYS A 478 -22.46 -26.47 -29.37
C LYS A 478 -22.95 -25.25 -28.62
N ILE A 479 -22.01 -24.38 -28.25
CA ILE A 479 -22.28 -23.15 -27.48
C ILE A 479 -21.65 -21.95 -28.18
N THR A 480 -22.16 -20.78 -27.82
CA THR A 480 -21.67 -19.49 -28.29
C THR A 480 -21.17 -18.67 -27.11
N ILE A 481 -20.05 -18.00 -27.29
CA ILE A 481 -19.45 -17.11 -26.27
C ILE A 481 -19.26 -15.73 -26.86
N GLU A 482 -19.83 -14.74 -26.24
CA GLU A 482 -19.58 -13.33 -26.53
C GLU A 482 -18.20 -12.93 -26.00
N THR A 483 -17.38 -12.29 -26.85
CA THR A 483 -16.07 -11.74 -26.51
C THR A 483 -15.94 -10.32 -27.05
N ALA A 484 -14.96 -9.55 -26.61
CA ALA A 484 -14.65 -8.23 -27.18
C ALA A 484 -14.30 -8.31 -28.70
N SER A 485 -13.92 -9.49 -29.21
CA SER A 485 -13.68 -9.76 -30.64
C SER A 485 -14.88 -10.38 -31.35
N GLY A 486 -16.10 -10.24 -30.81
CA GLY A 486 -17.34 -10.80 -31.36
C GLY A 486 -17.68 -12.18 -30.79
N VAL A 487 -18.81 -12.73 -31.30
CA VAL A 487 -19.33 -14.02 -30.85
C VAL A 487 -18.52 -15.17 -31.46
N LYS A 488 -18.02 -16.07 -30.61
CA LYS A 488 -17.28 -17.27 -30.98
C LYS A 488 -18.13 -18.51 -30.79
N VAL A 489 -18.03 -19.46 -31.74
CA VAL A 489 -18.74 -20.74 -31.70
C VAL A 489 -17.79 -21.82 -31.19
N LEU A 490 -18.18 -22.53 -30.15
CA LEU A 490 -17.45 -23.64 -29.56
C LEU A 490 -18.22 -24.95 -29.81
N ARG A 491 -17.49 -26.01 -30.13
CA ARG A 491 -18.00 -27.38 -30.14
C ARG A 491 -17.30 -28.18 -29.08
N LEU A 492 -18.07 -28.73 -28.15
CA LEU A 492 -17.58 -29.47 -27.00
C LEU A 492 -17.62 -30.99 -27.29
N PHE A 493 -16.57 -31.68 -26.90
CA PHE A 493 -16.49 -33.12 -26.97
C PHE A 493 -16.38 -33.67 -25.56
N THR A 494 -17.31 -34.56 -25.21
CA THR A 494 -17.43 -35.08 -23.84
C THR A 494 -16.96 -36.52 -23.74
N ARG A 495 -16.40 -36.86 -22.61
CA ARG A 495 -16.07 -38.22 -22.21
C ARG A 495 -16.40 -38.35 -20.72
N ASP A 496 -17.08 -39.43 -20.33
CA ASP A 496 -17.47 -39.71 -18.94
C ASP A 496 -18.24 -38.54 -18.29
N GLY A 497 -19.11 -37.87 -19.07
CA GLY A 497 -19.95 -36.76 -18.57
C GLY A 497 -19.23 -35.41 -18.41
N LYS A 498 -17.94 -35.32 -18.74
CA LYS A 498 -17.14 -34.09 -18.69
C LYS A 498 -16.55 -33.75 -20.05
N VAL A 499 -16.27 -32.45 -20.27
CA VAL A 499 -15.62 -32.01 -21.50
C VAL A 499 -14.16 -32.44 -21.53
N SER A 500 -13.79 -33.20 -22.56
CA SER A 500 -12.44 -33.69 -22.81
C SER A 500 -11.66 -32.82 -23.81
N SER A 501 -12.34 -32.22 -24.79
CA SER A 501 -11.74 -31.30 -25.75
C SER A 501 -12.75 -30.29 -26.27
N VAL A 502 -12.25 -29.16 -26.78
CA VAL A 502 -13.07 -28.06 -27.31
C VAL A 502 -12.50 -27.59 -28.63
N LYS A 503 -13.35 -27.53 -29.64
CA LYS A 503 -13.06 -26.91 -30.93
C LYS A 503 -13.66 -25.51 -30.98
N VAL A 504 -12.83 -24.50 -31.25
CA VAL A 504 -13.25 -23.09 -31.34
C VAL A 504 -13.14 -22.64 -32.80
N SER A 505 -14.16 -21.93 -33.28
CA SER A 505 -14.09 -21.24 -34.57
C SER A 505 -13.45 -19.86 -34.35
N MET A 506 -12.19 -19.73 -34.77
CA MET A 506 -11.44 -18.47 -34.65
C MET A 506 -11.70 -17.49 -35.80
N GLY A 507 -12.41 -17.89 -36.85
CA GLY A 507 -12.57 -17.12 -38.05
C GLY A 507 -11.44 -17.35 -39.05
N LYS A 508 -11.34 -16.48 -40.07
CA LYS A 508 -10.23 -16.48 -41.03
C LYS A 508 -9.09 -15.63 -40.50
N ALA A 509 -7.86 -16.04 -40.77
CA ALA A 509 -6.70 -15.22 -40.50
C ALA A 509 -6.72 -13.95 -41.36
N GLU A 510 -6.53 -12.81 -40.74
CA GLU A 510 -6.26 -11.55 -41.41
C GLU A 510 -4.78 -11.51 -41.79
N LEU A 511 -4.48 -11.23 -43.05
CA LEU A 511 -3.13 -11.17 -43.58
C LEU A 511 -2.76 -9.80 -44.14
N ASN A 512 -3.76 -8.91 -44.30
CA ASN A 512 -3.52 -7.57 -44.82
C ASN A 512 -2.79 -6.71 -43.75
N ALA A 513 -1.61 -6.22 -44.10
CA ALA A 513 -0.75 -5.46 -43.21
C ALA A 513 -1.44 -4.19 -42.64
N ALA A 514 -2.32 -3.56 -43.40
CA ALA A 514 -3.07 -2.39 -42.97
C ALA A 514 -4.07 -2.69 -41.84
N ASN A 515 -4.50 -3.95 -41.69
CA ASN A 515 -5.44 -4.41 -40.66
C ASN A 515 -4.73 -5.07 -39.48
N ILE A 516 -3.41 -5.18 -39.53
CA ILE A 516 -2.55 -5.73 -38.49
C ILE A 516 -1.59 -4.60 -38.05
N PRO A 517 -1.21 -4.47 -36.78
CA PRO A 517 -0.25 -3.45 -36.37
C PRO A 517 1.19 -3.80 -36.82
N VAL A 518 1.41 -3.79 -38.14
CA VAL A 518 2.73 -4.02 -38.75
C VAL A 518 3.00 -2.94 -39.81
N LEU A 519 4.14 -2.29 -39.70
CA LEU A 519 4.57 -1.22 -40.63
C LEU A 519 5.53 -1.81 -41.67
N ILE A 520 5.02 -2.09 -42.87
CA ILE A 520 5.79 -2.62 -44.01
C ILE A 520 5.30 -1.98 -45.30
N ASP A 521 6.16 -1.91 -46.30
CA ASP A 521 5.83 -1.40 -47.66
C ASP A 521 5.21 -2.48 -48.55
N SER A 522 4.38 -3.37 -47.99
CA SER A 522 3.72 -4.45 -48.73
C SER A 522 2.30 -4.67 -48.21
N GLU A 523 1.39 -5.09 -49.08
CA GLU A 523 0.00 -5.43 -48.69
C GLU A 523 -0.06 -6.55 -47.66
N LYS A 524 0.91 -7.48 -47.67
CA LYS A 524 0.97 -8.63 -46.76
C LYS A 524 2.41 -8.91 -46.35
N ALA A 525 2.61 -9.21 -45.07
CA ALA A 525 3.88 -9.72 -44.57
C ALA A 525 3.89 -11.25 -44.59
N ILE A 526 4.10 -11.85 -45.76
CA ILE A 526 4.24 -13.30 -45.91
C ILE A 526 5.67 -13.57 -46.38
N ASN A 527 6.46 -14.24 -45.54
CA ASN A 527 7.88 -14.49 -45.77
C ASN A 527 8.65 -13.19 -46.11
N TYR A 528 8.26 -12.10 -45.47
CA TYR A 528 8.76 -10.75 -45.70
C TYR A 528 10.10 -10.58 -45.02
N PRO A 529 11.15 -10.11 -45.73
CA PRO A 529 12.44 -9.88 -45.13
C PRO A 529 12.39 -8.67 -44.17
N ALA A 530 12.69 -8.88 -42.89
CA ALA A 530 12.72 -7.85 -41.88
C ALA A 530 14.05 -7.91 -41.10
N GLU A 531 14.60 -6.74 -40.79
CA GLU A 531 15.75 -6.63 -39.92
C GLU A 531 15.27 -6.47 -38.47
N ILE A 532 15.67 -7.40 -37.61
CA ILE A 532 15.30 -7.38 -36.19
C ILE A 532 16.59 -7.40 -35.38
N GLY A 533 16.89 -6.28 -34.75
CA GLY A 533 18.21 -6.04 -34.14
C GLY A 533 19.28 -5.96 -35.22
N SER A 534 20.29 -6.83 -35.19
CA SER A 534 21.39 -6.89 -36.17
C SER A 534 21.25 -8.08 -37.13
N LYS A 535 20.11 -8.77 -37.18
CA LYS A 535 19.90 -9.98 -37.97
C LYS A 535 18.72 -9.84 -38.90
N GLN A 536 18.82 -10.42 -40.08
CA GLN A 536 17.72 -10.53 -41.05
C GLN A 536 16.91 -11.81 -40.83
N TYR A 537 15.58 -11.66 -40.80
CA TYR A 537 14.63 -12.74 -40.68
C TYR A 537 13.56 -12.63 -41.75
N ASN A 538 12.99 -13.77 -42.13
CA ASN A 538 11.77 -13.81 -42.95
C ASN A 538 10.57 -13.95 -42.01
N ILE A 539 9.75 -12.90 -41.93
CA ILE A 539 8.58 -12.85 -41.05
C ILE A 539 7.28 -13.08 -41.79
N THR A 540 6.33 -13.71 -41.12
CA THR A 540 4.93 -13.78 -41.61
C THR A 540 4.03 -13.22 -40.51
N CYS A 541 3.34 -12.12 -40.82
CA CYS A 541 2.42 -11.50 -39.88
C CYS A 541 0.98 -11.84 -40.20
N CYS A 542 0.20 -12.19 -39.18
CA CYS A 542 -1.23 -12.45 -39.32
C CYS A 542 -1.97 -12.06 -38.06
N ALA A 543 -3.28 -11.81 -38.14
CA ALA A 543 -4.12 -11.69 -36.95
C ALA A 543 -5.19 -12.79 -36.96
N VAL A 544 -5.29 -13.50 -35.83
CA VAL A 544 -6.32 -14.50 -35.55
C VAL A 544 -6.98 -14.13 -34.22
N GLY A 545 -7.65 -12.98 -34.21
CA GLY A 545 -8.11 -12.33 -32.98
C GLY A 545 -7.05 -11.38 -32.40
N ASN A 546 -5.85 -11.88 -32.13
CA ASN A 546 -4.67 -11.08 -31.77
C ASN A 546 -3.65 -11.07 -32.91
N PRO A 547 -2.81 -10.05 -33.07
CA PRO A 547 -1.73 -10.03 -34.02
C PRO A 547 -0.61 -11.00 -33.63
N HIS A 548 -0.05 -11.69 -34.63
CA HIS A 548 1.06 -12.62 -34.50
C HIS A 548 2.13 -12.32 -35.53
N CYS A 549 3.37 -12.39 -35.15
CA CYS A 549 4.52 -12.40 -36.03
C CYS A 549 5.20 -13.78 -35.92
N VAL A 550 5.23 -14.52 -37.00
CA VAL A 550 5.80 -15.88 -37.08
C VAL A 550 7.13 -15.83 -37.81
N VAL A 551 8.14 -16.37 -37.17
CA VAL A 551 9.50 -16.51 -37.72
C VAL A 551 9.90 -17.98 -37.65
N PHE A 552 10.28 -18.56 -38.78
CA PHE A 552 10.80 -19.93 -38.83
C PHE A 552 12.32 -19.88 -38.62
N VAL A 553 12.80 -20.65 -37.68
CA VAL A 553 14.22 -20.72 -37.31
C VAL A 553 14.67 -22.16 -37.13
N ASP A 554 15.93 -22.47 -37.39
CA ASP A 554 16.47 -23.82 -37.27
C ASP A 554 16.63 -24.28 -35.82
N ASN A 555 16.83 -23.32 -34.91
CA ASN A 555 16.96 -23.59 -33.47
C ASN A 555 16.24 -22.49 -32.67
N VAL A 556 15.34 -22.90 -31.78
CA VAL A 556 14.61 -22.02 -30.86
C VAL A 556 15.38 -21.93 -29.54
N ASP A 557 16.56 -21.33 -29.55
CA ASP A 557 17.28 -21.05 -28.31
C ASP A 557 16.69 -19.77 -27.66
N PRO A 558 16.15 -19.86 -26.43
CA PRO A 558 15.42 -18.75 -25.80
C PRO A 558 16.22 -17.45 -25.65
N VAL A 559 17.54 -17.51 -25.57
CA VAL A 559 18.39 -16.33 -25.32
C VAL A 559 18.43 -15.36 -26.52
N SER A 560 18.22 -15.83 -27.76
CA SER A 560 18.34 -15.00 -28.97
C SER A 560 17.05 -14.29 -29.36
N TYR A 561 15.88 -14.70 -28.84
CA TYR A 561 14.56 -14.25 -29.32
C TYR A 561 13.70 -13.59 -28.25
N THR A 562 14.07 -13.64 -26.98
CA THR A 562 13.35 -13.06 -25.84
C THR A 562 13.33 -11.54 -25.82
N HIS A 563 14.08 -10.86 -26.68
CA HIS A 563 14.15 -9.41 -26.80
C HIS A 563 13.47 -8.85 -28.06
N LEU A 564 12.70 -9.68 -28.78
CA LEU A 564 11.88 -9.22 -29.90
C LEU A 564 10.61 -8.56 -29.36
N THR A 565 10.70 -7.31 -28.93
CA THR A 565 9.52 -6.48 -28.72
C THR A 565 9.11 -5.90 -30.07
N LEU A 566 7.92 -6.28 -30.55
CA LEU A 566 7.29 -5.53 -31.64
C LEU A 566 6.98 -4.12 -31.10
N PRO A 567 7.32 -3.05 -31.83
CA PRO A 567 6.82 -1.73 -31.47
C PRO A 567 5.29 -1.80 -31.51
N THR A 568 4.68 -1.51 -30.35
CA THR A 568 3.22 -1.38 -30.18
C THR A 568 2.73 -0.08 -30.78
#